data_bd8afc6221071a70862d4103b6bcd7bf
#
_entry.id   bd8afc6221071a70862d4103b6bcd7bf
#
_cell.length_a   1.000
_cell.length_b   1.000
_cell.length_c   1.000
_cell.angle_alpha   90.00
_cell.angle_beta   90.00
_cell.angle_gamma   90.00
#
_symmetry.space_group_name_H-M   'P 1'
#
loop_
_entity.id
_entity.type
_entity.pdbx_description
1 polymer ?
#
loop_
_entity_poly.entity_id
_entity_poly.type
_entity_poly.pdbx_seq_one_letter_code
_entity_poly.pdbx_strand_id
1 'polypeptide(L)'
;AAKRRAIELLEQVGIPAPESRLTAFPHQLSGGMNQRVMIAMAIACNPRLLIADEPTTALDVTIQAQILELLMSLQRERGMALVLITHNMGVVAETAQRIMVMYAGQIMEERKVDALFADPQHPYSAALLAALPERSENARRLATIPGMVPGLNDRPKGCLFSPRCAYATEHSRNVQPQLRPWMDGRVRCHYPLGDPDRDAERARDGAGLTTEATR
;
A
#
# COMPACT_ATOMS: atom_id res chain seq x y z
N ALA A 1 -8.86 -26.54 -28.67
CA ALA A 1 -9.26 -26.10 -27.31
C ALA A 1 -8.43 -24.90 -26.85
N ALA A 2 -7.09 -24.96 -26.79
CA ALA A 2 -6.23 -23.90 -26.24
C ALA A 2 -6.33 -22.57 -27.00
N LYS A 3 -6.26 -22.59 -28.34
CA LYS A 3 -6.36 -21.38 -29.18
C LYS A 3 -7.68 -20.63 -28.93
N ARG A 4 -8.82 -21.33 -28.89
CA ARG A 4 -10.12 -20.74 -28.61
C ARG A 4 -10.15 -20.09 -27.21
N ARG A 5 -9.63 -20.79 -26.20
CA ARG A 5 -9.54 -20.24 -24.84
C ARG A 5 -8.68 -19.00 -24.75
N ALA A 6 -7.57 -18.94 -25.47
CA ALA A 6 -6.73 -17.76 -25.54
C ALA A 6 -7.47 -16.56 -26.17
N ILE A 7 -8.23 -16.76 -27.25
CA ILE A 7 -9.05 -15.73 -27.87
C ILE A 7 -10.09 -15.19 -26.88
N GLU A 8 -10.86 -16.09 -26.22
CA GLU A 8 -11.84 -15.73 -25.19
C GLU A 8 -11.24 -14.86 -24.06
N LEU A 9 -10.04 -15.22 -23.60
CA LEU A 9 -9.33 -14.45 -22.56
C LEU A 9 -8.89 -13.08 -23.05
N LEU A 10 -8.39 -12.97 -24.28
CA LEU A 10 -8.00 -11.69 -24.85
C LEU A 10 -9.21 -10.78 -25.08
N GLU A 11 -10.36 -11.34 -25.48
CA GLU A 11 -11.63 -10.61 -25.56
C GLU A 11 -12.08 -10.08 -24.20
N GLN A 12 -12.03 -10.93 -23.15
CA GLN A 12 -12.41 -10.54 -21.80
C GLN A 12 -11.59 -9.38 -21.23
N VAL A 13 -10.32 -9.28 -21.61
CA VAL A 13 -9.48 -8.15 -21.18
C VAL A 13 -9.53 -6.97 -22.15
N GLY A 14 -10.38 -7.02 -23.18
CA GLY A 14 -10.59 -5.93 -24.12
C GLY A 14 -9.44 -5.72 -25.10
N ILE A 15 -8.77 -6.78 -25.55
CA ILE A 15 -7.79 -6.71 -26.64
C ILE A 15 -8.53 -6.66 -28.00
N PRO A 16 -8.32 -5.61 -28.82
CA PRO A 16 -8.95 -5.50 -30.13
C PRO A 16 -8.37 -6.54 -31.12
N ALA A 17 -9.25 -7.14 -31.93
CA ALA A 17 -8.91 -8.14 -32.96
C ALA A 17 -8.05 -9.30 -32.37
N PRO A 18 -8.52 -10.01 -31.33
CA PRO A 18 -7.73 -10.93 -30.53
C PRO A 18 -7.11 -12.07 -31.33
N GLU A 19 -7.80 -12.54 -32.39
CA GLU A 19 -7.29 -13.59 -33.27
C GLU A 19 -5.97 -13.19 -33.95
N SER A 20 -5.88 -11.95 -34.43
CA SER A 20 -4.67 -11.40 -35.09
C SER A 20 -3.54 -11.16 -34.10
N ARG A 21 -3.86 -11.00 -32.81
CA ARG A 21 -2.87 -10.71 -31.75
C ARG A 21 -2.24 -11.98 -31.14
N LEU A 22 -2.79 -13.16 -31.39
CA LEU A 22 -2.23 -14.41 -30.86
C LEU A 22 -0.79 -14.70 -31.32
N THR A 23 -0.38 -14.17 -32.47
CA THR A 23 0.96 -14.34 -33.01
C THR A 23 1.84 -13.08 -32.85
N ALA A 24 1.31 -12.05 -32.21
CA ALA A 24 2.04 -10.82 -31.97
C ALA A 24 3.07 -10.99 -30.84
N PHE A 25 4.24 -10.39 -31.02
CA PHE A 25 5.25 -10.31 -29.96
C PHE A 25 4.99 -9.11 -29.04
N PRO A 26 5.47 -9.12 -27.78
CA PRO A 26 5.25 -8.02 -26.84
C PRO A 26 5.66 -6.63 -27.36
N HIS A 27 6.74 -6.52 -28.13
CA HIS A 27 7.21 -5.27 -28.72
C HIS A 27 6.28 -4.72 -29.83
N GLN A 28 5.33 -5.51 -30.31
CA GLN A 28 4.33 -5.12 -31.31
C GLN A 28 3.01 -4.65 -30.65
N LEU A 29 2.94 -4.71 -29.33
CA LEU A 29 1.79 -4.29 -28.53
C LEU A 29 2.12 -3.00 -27.78
N SER A 30 1.10 -2.18 -27.53
CA SER A 30 1.25 -1.02 -26.64
C SER A 30 1.44 -1.46 -25.18
N GLY A 31 1.92 -0.57 -24.32
CA GLY A 31 2.08 -0.85 -22.89
C GLY A 31 0.78 -1.33 -22.24
N GLY A 32 -0.33 -0.66 -22.50
CA GLY A 32 -1.66 -1.06 -22.00
C GLY A 32 -2.14 -2.41 -22.56
N MET A 33 -1.82 -2.73 -23.82
CA MET A 33 -2.12 -4.04 -24.39
C MET A 33 -1.29 -5.14 -23.74
N ASN A 34 0.00 -4.92 -23.52
CA ASN A 34 0.87 -5.87 -22.81
C ASN A 34 0.32 -6.15 -21.39
N GLN A 35 -0.09 -5.09 -20.68
CA GLN A 35 -0.68 -5.23 -19.35
C GLN A 35 -1.97 -6.07 -19.38
N ARG A 36 -2.86 -5.82 -20.34
CA ARG A 36 -4.09 -6.61 -20.55
C ARG A 36 -3.78 -8.08 -20.85
N VAL A 37 -2.77 -8.37 -21.66
CA VAL A 37 -2.31 -9.75 -21.93
C VAL A 37 -1.80 -10.42 -20.67
N MET A 38 -1.01 -9.72 -19.84
CA MET A 38 -0.55 -10.25 -18.54
C MET A 38 -1.73 -10.57 -17.62
N ILE A 39 -2.76 -9.70 -17.57
CA ILE A 39 -3.99 -9.96 -16.81
C ILE A 39 -4.71 -11.19 -17.37
N ALA A 40 -4.86 -11.32 -18.70
CA ALA A 40 -5.46 -12.50 -19.33
C ALA A 40 -4.74 -13.80 -18.94
N MET A 41 -3.41 -13.78 -18.92
CA MET A 41 -2.60 -14.93 -18.49
C MET A 41 -2.84 -15.25 -16.99
N ALA A 42 -2.89 -14.23 -16.13
CA ALA A 42 -3.08 -14.40 -14.69
C ALA A 42 -4.46 -15.00 -14.36
N ILE A 43 -5.51 -14.66 -15.14
CA ILE A 43 -6.87 -15.16 -14.90
C ILE A 43 -7.19 -16.47 -15.68
N ALA A 44 -6.28 -16.97 -16.49
CA ALA A 44 -6.51 -18.11 -17.38
C ALA A 44 -6.97 -19.40 -16.66
N CYS A 45 -6.43 -19.61 -15.46
CA CYS A 45 -6.72 -20.78 -14.61
C CYS A 45 -7.83 -20.52 -13.57
N ASN A 46 -8.63 -19.47 -13.72
CA ASN A 46 -9.71 -19.10 -12.81
C ASN A 46 -9.24 -19.05 -11.33
N PRO A 47 -8.27 -18.20 -10.98
CA PRO A 47 -7.74 -18.13 -9.64
C PRO A 47 -8.80 -17.62 -8.64
N ARG A 48 -8.71 -18.06 -7.39
CA ARG A 48 -9.51 -17.54 -6.28
C ARG A 48 -8.94 -16.25 -5.70
N LEU A 49 -7.67 -15.98 -5.93
CA LEU A 49 -6.92 -14.80 -5.51
C LEU A 49 -6.06 -14.31 -6.66
N LEU A 50 -6.16 -13.03 -6.99
CA LEU A 50 -5.27 -12.32 -7.91
C LEU A 50 -4.42 -11.33 -7.10
N ILE A 51 -3.11 -11.37 -7.32
CA ILE A 51 -2.17 -10.37 -6.77
C ILE A 51 -1.70 -9.50 -7.94
N ALA A 52 -1.98 -8.22 -7.87
CA ALA A 52 -1.58 -7.22 -8.84
C ALA A 52 -0.53 -6.29 -8.20
N ASP A 53 0.73 -6.49 -8.56
CA ASP A 53 1.85 -5.71 -8.06
C ASP A 53 2.16 -4.57 -9.04
N GLU A 54 1.91 -3.33 -8.62
CA GLU A 54 2.09 -2.11 -9.41
C GLU A 54 1.49 -2.21 -10.84
N PRO A 55 0.21 -2.64 -10.98
CA PRO A 55 -0.34 -3.01 -12.29
C PRO A 55 -0.49 -1.84 -13.26
N THR A 56 -0.30 -0.62 -12.80
CA THR A 56 -0.47 0.61 -13.60
C THR A 56 0.83 1.40 -13.78
N THR A 57 1.95 0.89 -13.29
CA THR A 57 3.25 1.56 -13.40
C THR A 57 3.65 1.76 -14.87
N ALA A 58 4.20 2.94 -15.19
CA ALA A 58 4.61 3.37 -16.52
C ALA A 58 3.49 3.45 -17.58
N LEU A 59 2.23 3.53 -17.16
CA LEU A 59 1.09 3.79 -18.05
C LEU A 59 0.61 5.24 -17.88
N ASP A 60 0.01 5.79 -18.93
CA ASP A 60 -0.66 7.08 -18.84
C ASP A 60 -1.95 6.99 -17.99
N VAL A 61 -2.41 8.13 -17.47
CA VAL A 61 -3.54 8.20 -16.52
C VAL A 61 -4.82 7.55 -17.05
N THR A 62 -5.09 7.71 -18.35
CA THR A 62 -6.29 7.14 -18.97
C THR A 62 -6.22 5.61 -19.02
N ILE A 63 -5.08 5.07 -19.41
CA ILE A 63 -4.86 3.62 -19.45
C ILE A 63 -4.81 3.04 -18.02
N GLN A 64 -4.23 3.76 -17.06
CA GLN A 64 -4.26 3.35 -15.64
C GLN A 64 -5.71 3.14 -15.15
N ALA A 65 -6.59 4.12 -15.38
CA ALA A 65 -8.00 4.01 -15.01
C ALA A 65 -8.68 2.80 -15.65
N GLN A 66 -8.44 2.56 -16.94
CA GLN A 66 -9.00 1.41 -17.67
C GLN A 66 -8.50 0.06 -17.13
N ILE A 67 -7.24 -0.05 -16.74
CA ILE A 67 -6.67 -1.27 -16.15
C ILE A 67 -7.28 -1.54 -14.77
N LEU A 68 -7.45 -0.51 -13.95
CA LEU A 68 -8.08 -0.65 -12.63
C LEU A 68 -9.56 -1.06 -12.76
N GLU A 69 -10.29 -0.42 -13.65
CA GLU A 69 -11.69 -0.78 -13.94
C GLU A 69 -11.81 -2.25 -14.41
N LEU A 70 -10.91 -2.67 -15.30
CA LEU A 70 -10.84 -4.07 -15.75
C LEU A 70 -10.60 -5.04 -14.58
N LEU A 71 -9.64 -4.76 -13.71
CA LEU A 71 -9.34 -5.60 -12.53
C LEU A 71 -10.55 -5.68 -11.59
N MET A 72 -11.22 -4.56 -11.33
CA MET A 72 -12.41 -4.50 -10.48
C MET A 72 -13.62 -5.23 -11.11
N SER A 73 -13.80 -5.13 -12.43
CA SER A 73 -14.83 -5.87 -13.15
C SER A 73 -14.60 -7.39 -13.05
N LEU A 74 -13.38 -7.84 -13.37
CA LEU A 74 -13.00 -9.24 -13.27
C LEU A 74 -13.12 -9.80 -11.85
N GLN A 75 -12.79 -8.99 -10.82
CA GLN A 75 -12.96 -9.35 -9.43
C GLN A 75 -14.42 -9.62 -9.09
N ARG A 76 -15.33 -8.71 -9.51
CA ARG A 76 -16.77 -8.86 -9.27
C ARG A 76 -17.37 -10.03 -10.06
N GLU A 77 -17.07 -10.12 -11.34
CA GLU A 77 -17.64 -11.14 -12.23
C GLU A 77 -17.24 -12.58 -11.84
N ARG A 78 -16.00 -12.73 -11.35
CA ARG A 78 -15.45 -14.05 -11.01
C ARG A 78 -15.54 -14.38 -9.52
N GLY A 79 -15.96 -13.43 -8.68
CA GLY A 79 -15.99 -13.61 -7.23
C GLY A 79 -14.63 -13.92 -6.61
N MET A 80 -13.53 -13.44 -7.23
CA MET A 80 -12.17 -13.67 -6.72
C MET A 80 -11.75 -12.58 -5.75
N ALA A 81 -10.81 -12.88 -4.86
CA ALA A 81 -10.13 -11.88 -4.06
C ALA A 81 -9.08 -11.15 -4.91
N LEU A 82 -8.92 -9.84 -4.68
CA LEU A 82 -7.89 -9.02 -5.31
C LEU A 82 -6.99 -8.39 -4.24
N VAL A 83 -5.69 -8.62 -4.33
CA VAL A 83 -4.67 -7.88 -3.59
C VAL A 83 -3.99 -6.93 -4.57
N LEU A 84 -4.16 -5.63 -4.35
CA LEU A 84 -3.55 -4.58 -5.13
C LEU A 84 -2.38 -4.00 -4.35
N ILE A 85 -1.16 -4.07 -4.90
CA ILE A 85 0.04 -3.43 -4.35
C ILE A 85 0.29 -2.17 -5.17
N THR A 86 0.29 -1.03 -4.51
CA THR A 86 0.50 0.27 -5.17
C THR A 86 0.97 1.32 -4.17
N HIS A 87 1.67 2.34 -4.66
CA HIS A 87 2.00 3.55 -3.92
C HIS A 87 1.01 4.70 -4.19
N ASN A 88 0.04 4.51 -5.08
CA ASN A 88 -0.96 5.53 -5.39
C ASN A 88 -2.13 5.47 -4.41
N MET A 89 -2.15 6.38 -3.42
CA MET A 89 -3.17 6.43 -2.38
C MET A 89 -4.56 6.80 -2.92
N GLY A 90 -4.65 7.57 -4.00
CA GLY A 90 -5.92 7.88 -4.68
C GLY A 90 -6.58 6.61 -5.21
N VAL A 91 -5.81 5.75 -5.89
CA VAL A 91 -6.27 4.44 -6.36
C VAL A 91 -6.77 3.58 -5.19
N VAL A 92 -6.03 3.56 -4.08
CA VAL A 92 -6.43 2.79 -2.89
C VAL A 92 -7.75 3.31 -2.32
N ALA A 93 -7.92 4.63 -2.23
CA ALA A 93 -9.14 5.25 -1.70
C ALA A 93 -10.38 4.87 -2.51
N GLU A 94 -10.25 4.76 -3.84
CA GLU A 94 -11.37 4.47 -4.75
C GLU A 94 -11.69 2.97 -4.88
N THR A 95 -10.69 2.09 -4.71
CA THR A 95 -10.84 0.69 -5.12
C THR A 95 -10.83 -0.31 -3.97
N ALA A 96 -10.17 0.00 -2.86
CA ALA A 96 -9.93 -0.96 -1.80
C ALA A 96 -10.97 -0.87 -0.67
N GLN A 97 -11.34 -2.00 -0.06
CA GLN A 97 -12.14 -2.06 1.16
C GLN A 97 -11.28 -2.03 2.42
N ARG A 98 -10.09 -2.63 2.34
CA ARG A 98 -9.10 -2.69 3.44
C ARG A 98 -7.75 -2.33 2.90
N ILE A 99 -6.93 -1.71 3.75
CA ILE A 99 -5.56 -1.32 3.42
C ILE A 99 -4.60 -1.86 4.46
N MET A 100 -3.45 -2.31 4.00
CA MET A 100 -2.27 -2.63 4.82
C MET A 100 -1.14 -1.69 4.43
N VAL A 101 -0.79 -0.77 5.33
CA VAL A 101 0.35 0.13 5.14
C VAL A 101 1.62 -0.60 5.55
N MET A 102 2.56 -0.70 4.62
CA MET A 102 3.83 -1.40 4.83
C MET A 102 5.01 -0.43 4.91
N TYR A 103 5.96 -0.71 5.79
CA TYR A 103 7.22 0.02 5.90
C TYR A 103 8.37 -0.94 6.18
N ALA A 104 9.44 -0.85 5.39
CA ALA A 104 10.62 -1.71 5.52
C ALA A 104 10.29 -3.22 5.65
N GLY A 105 9.27 -3.70 4.89
CA GLY A 105 8.85 -5.10 4.88
C GLY A 105 7.95 -5.53 6.04
N GLN A 106 7.45 -4.59 6.86
CA GLN A 106 6.52 -4.89 7.95
C GLN A 106 5.20 -4.13 7.79
N ILE A 107 4.09 -4.77 8.19
CA ILE A 107 2.79 -4.10 8.29
C ILE A 107 2.83 -3.16 9.50
N MET A 108 2.61 -1.87 9.28
CA MET A 108 2.54 -0.85 10.31
C MET A 108 1.11 -0.61 10.78
N GLU A 109 0.17 -0.60 9.85
CA GLU A 109 -1.25 -0.41 10.12
C GLU A 109 -2.09 -1.19 9.11
N GLU A 110 -3.19 -1.80 9.59
CA GLU A 110 -4.18 -2.46 8.76
C GLU A 110 -5.56 -2.06 9.25
N ARG A 111 -6.36 -1.45 8.38
CA ARG A 111 -7.71 -0.98 8.68
C ARG A 111 -8.62 -1.01 7.45
N LYS A 112 -9.91 -0.70 7.65
CA LYS A 112 -10.79 -0.30 6.56
C LYS A 112 -10.25 0.99 5.93
N VAL A 113 -10.38 1.14 4.62
CA VAL A 113 -9.85 2.30 3.88
C VAL A 113 -10.39 3.60 4.45
N ASP A 114 -11.71 3.74 4.59
CA ASP A 114 -12.34 4.97 5.09
C ASP A 114 -11.82 5.35 6.48
N ALA A 115 -11.66 4.38 7.36
CA ALA A 115 -11.19 4.61 8.72
C ALA A 115 -9.71 5.05 8.75
N LEU A 116 -8.85 4.45 7.92
CA LEU A 116 -7.45 4.84 7.82
C LEU A 116 -7.28 6.24 7.23
N PHE A 117 -8.05 6.56 6.20
CA PHE A 117 -8.00 7.90 5.59
C PHE A 117 -8.55 8.98 6.51
N ALA A 118 -9.60 8.70 7.30
CA ALA A 118 -10.19 9.65 8.25
C ALA A 118 -9.30 9.87 9.48
N ASP A 119 -8.77 8.77 10.05
CA ASP A 119 -8.09 8.78 11.36
C ASP A 119 -6.97 7.73 11.41
N PRO A 120 -5.82 7.97 10.73
CA PRO A 120 -4.68 7.06 10.74
C PRO A 120 -4.09 6.92 12.15
N GLN A 121 -3.80 5.68 12.56
CA GLN A 121 -3.35 5.39 13.91
C GLN A 121 -1.83 5.21 14.04
N HIS A 122 -1.16 4.85 12.95
CA HIS A 122 0.29 4.78 12.93
C HIS A 122 0.89 6.10 12.45
N PRO A 123 1.93 6.66 13.13
CA PRO A 123 2.57 7.91 12.70
C PRO A 123 3.07 7.90 11.24
N TYR A 124 3.49 6.75 10.72
CA TYR A 124 3.87 6.62 9.31
C TYR A 124 2.68 6.77 8.37
N SER A 125 1.53 6.13 8.69
CA SER A 125 0.31 6.27 7.89
C SER A 125 -0.17 7.72 7.85
N ALA A 126 -0.14 8.39 8.99
CA ALA A 126 -0.48 9.82 9.08
C ALA A 126 0.47 10.68 8.24
N ALA A 127 1.76 10.43 8.30
CA ALA A 127 2.76 11.14 7.51
C ALA A 127 2.62 10.89 6.00
N LEU A 128 2.29 9.66 5.58
CA LEU A 128 1.98 9.34 4.18
C LEU A 128 0.76 10.13 3.68
N LEU A 129 -0.33 10.13 4.45
CA LEU A 129 -1.55 10.86 4.08
C LEU A 129 -1.34 12.37 4.08
N ALA A 130 -0.51 12.91 4.99
CA ALA A 130 -0.17 14.33 5.01
C ALA A 130 0.70 14.76 3.82
N ALA A 131 1.40 13.84 3.18
CA ALA A 131 2.22 14.10 1.99
C ALA A 131 1.40 14.08 0.68
N LEU A 132 0.10 13.76 0.73
CA LEU A 132 -0.75 13.75 -0.45
C LEU A 132 -1.04 15.18 -0.93
N PRO A 133 -0.92 15.46 -2.25
CA PRO A 133 -1.20 16.78 -2.82
C PRO A 133 -2.61 17.27 -2.50
N GLU A 134 -3.60 16.38 -2.55
CA GLU A 134 -5.03 16.67 -2.34
C GLU A 134 -5.33 17.16 -0.91
N ARG A 135 -4.48 16.81 0.05
CA ARG A 135 -4.59 17.27 1.45
C ARG A 135 -3.80 18.55 1.73
N SER A 136 -3.03 19.01 0.76
CA SER A 136 -2.07 20.12 0.92
C SER A 136 -2.43 21.36 0.09
N GLU A 137 -3.71 21.52 -0.30
CA GLU A 137 -4.19 22.57 -1.23
C GLU A 137 -3.75 24.01 -0.88
N ASN A 138 -3.41 24.28 0.39
CA ASN A 138 -2.94 25.61 0.85
C ASN A 138 -1.48 25.63 1.33
N ALA A 139 -0.75 24.53 1.24
CA ALA A 139 0.62 24.49 1.73
C ALA A 139 1.62 24.86 0.62
N ARG A 140 2.47 25.87 0.86
CA ARG A 140 3.57 26.23 -0.03
C ARG A 140 4.57 25.09 -0.30
N ARG A 141 4.59 24.05 0.53
CA ARG A 141 5.41 22.84 0.39
C ARG A 141 4.62 21.62 0.88
N LEU A 142 4.68 20.54 0.14
CA LEU A 142 4.16 19.24 0.58
C LEU A 142 4.92 18.77 1.83
N ALA A 143 4.19 18.14 2.75
CA ALA A 143 4.82 17.45 3.88
C ALA A 143 5.73 16.33 3.38
N THR A 144 6.93 16.25 3.93
CA THR A 144 7.89 15.20 3.58
C THR A 144 8.25 14.40 4.83
N ILE A 145 8.49 13.12 4.64
CA ILE A 145 8.97 12.25 5.73
C ILE A 145 10.50 12.27 5.67
N PRO A 146 11.19 12.91 6.64
CA PRO A 146 12.65 13.06 6.60
C PRO A 146 13.37 11.72 6.73
N GLY A 147 14.62 11.66 6.27
CA GLY A 147 15.48 10.48 6.35
C GLY A 147 15.16 9.40 5.32
N MET A 148 15.86 8.29 5.40
CA MET A 148 15.75 7.15 4.47
C MET A 148 15.07 5.94 5.14
N VAL A 149 14.48 5.07 4.32
CA VAL A 149 13.97 3.78 4.77
C VAL A 149 15.18 2.89 5.12
N PRO A 150 15.22 2.27 6.31
CA PRO A 150 16.34 1.41 6.69
C PRO A 150 16.44 0.19 5.77
N GLY A 151 17.65 -0.09 5.30
CA GLY A 151 17.98 -1.32 4.59
C GLY A 151 17.91 -2.54 5.51
N LEU A 152 18.07 -3.73 4.94
CA LEU A 152 18.06 -4.97 5.72
C LEU A 152 19.16 -5.00 6.79
N ASN A 153 20.32 -4.42 6.50
CA ASN A 153 21.49 -4.42 7.38
C ASN A 153 21.50 -3.24 8.37
N ASP A 154 20.68 -2.22 8.12
CA ASP A 154 20.65 -0.97 8.90
C ASP A 154 19.35 -0.83 9.74
N ARG A 155 18.67 -1.94 9.98
CA ARG A 155 17.42 -1.93 10.75
C ARG A 155 17.67 -1.55 12.19
N PRO A 156 16.92 -0.58 12.75
CA PRO A 156 17.00 -0.28 14.18
C PRO A 156 16.52 -1.47 15.00
N LYS A 157 16.99 -1.57 16.25
CA LYS A 157 16.61 -2.64 17.19
C LYS A 157 15.11 -2.59 17.53
N GLY A 158 14.56 -1.39 17.66
CA GLY A 158 13.17 -1.15 18.01
C GLY A 158 12.26 -1.01 16.79
N CYS A 159 11.32 -0.09 16.88
CA CYS A 159 10.39 0.24 15.79
C CYS A 159 11.18 0.66 14.55
N LEU A 160 10.91 0.02 13.39
CA LEU A 160 11.61 0.33 12.15
C LEU A 160 11.41 1.78 11.69
N PHE A 161 10.30 2.40 12.06
CA PHE A 161 10.03 3.80 11.76
C PHE A 161 10.62 4.78 12.77
N SER A 162 11.13 4.31 13.93
CA SER A 162 11.59 5.19 15.01
C SER A 162 12.63 6.26 14.60
N PRO A 163 13.57 6.04 13.64
CA PRO A 163 14.51 7.07 13.20
C PRO A 163 13.84 8.26 12.49
N ARG A 164 12.64 8.06 11.96
CA ARG A 164 11.87 9.03 11.18
C ARG A 164 10.58 9.47 11.87
N CYS A 165 10.31 8.91 13.05
CA CYS A 165 9.09 9.16 13.80
C CYS A 165 9.24 10.39 14.69
N ALA A 166 8.40 11.40 14.49
CA ALA A 166 8.37 12.62 15.32
C ALA A 166 7.97 12.31 16.78
N TYR A 167 7.40 11.14 17.04
CA TYR A 167 6.92 10.70 18.35
C TYR A 167 7.81 9.63 18.99
N ALA A 168 9.01 9.39 18.43
CA ALA A 168 9.89 8.34 18.93
C ALA A 168 10.36 8.62 20.34
N THR A 169 10.24 7.60 21.23
CA THR A 169 10.80 7.57 22.57
C THR A 169 12.01 6.65 22.60
N GLU A 170 12.74 6.60 23.70
CA GLU A 170 13.83 5.65 23.87
C GLU A 170 13.30 4.20 23.85
N HIS A 171 12.17 3.94 24.49
CA HIS A 171 11.52 2.63 24.43
C HIS A 171 11.25 2.21 22.97
N SER A 172 10.66 3.08 22.16
CA SER A 172 10.38 2.77 20.76
C SER A 172 11.64 2.58 19.90
N ARG A 173 12.80 3.13 20.30
CA ARG A 173 14.08 2.93 19.62
C ARG A 173 14.73 1.60 19.96
N ASN A 174 14.45 1.06 21.16
CA ASN A 174 15.09 -0.15 21.69
C ASN A 174 14.20 -1.39 21.62
N VAL A 175 12.87 -1.23 21.64
CA VAL A 175 11.90 -2.32 21.65
C VAL A 175 11.06 -2.30 20.38
N GLN A 176 10.96 -3.45 19.71
CA GLN A 176 10.15 -3.59 18.51
C GLN A 176 8.67 -3.78 18.88
N PRO A 177 7.75 -2.92 18.36
CA PRO A 177 6.33 -3.09 18.61
C PRO A 177 5.78 -4.32 17.87
N GLN A 178 4.87 -5.02 18.51
CA GLN A 178 4.12 -6.10 17.87
C GLN A 178 2.91 -5.53 17.10
N LEU A 179 2.53 -6.19 16.00
CA LEU A 179 1.28 -5.90 15.32
C LEU A 179 0.13 -6.39 16.20
N ARG A 180 -0.62 -5.48 16.82
CA ARG A 180 -1.68 -5.79 17.79
C ARG A 180 -3.04 -5.30 17.30
N PRO A 181 -4.13 -5.92 17.75
CA PRO A 181 -5.48 -5.38 17.54
C PRO A 181 -5.58 -3.94 18.06
N TRP A 182 -6.21 -3.07 17.28
CA TRP A 182 -6.43 -1.68 17.64
C TRP A 182 -7.65 -1.14 16.88
N MET A 183 -8.64 -0.62 17.61
CA MET A 183 -9.91 -0.16 17.03
C MET A 183 -10.53 -1.21 16.08
N ASP A 184 -10.81 -0.84 14.84
CA ASP A 184 -11.38 -1.69 13.79
C ASP A 184 -10.34 -2.48 12.97
N GLY A 185 -9.08 -2.44 13.39
CA GLY A 185 -7.97 -3.05 12.66
C GLY A 185 -6.82 -3.53 13.52
N ARG A 186 -5.60 -3.31 13.03
CA ARG A 186 -4.35 -3.65 13.72
C ARG A 186 -3.31 -2.55 13.52
N VAL A 187 -2.48 -2.30 14.53
CA VAL A 187 -1.40 -1.32 14.48
C VAL A 187 -0.11 -1.87 15.09
N ARG A 188 1.02 -1.54 14.49
CA ARG A 188 2.37 -1.84 14.97
C ARG A 188 3.00 -0.57 15.54
N CYS A 189 2.46 -0.11 16.66
CA CYS A 189 2.94 1.07 17.36
C CYS A 189 2.81 0.88 18.87
N HIS A 190 3.79 1.38 19.64
CA HIS A 190 3.67 1.42 21.10
C HIS A 190 2.62 2.46 21.51
N TYR A 191 2.57 3.60 20.79
CA TYR A 191 1.75 4.77 21.08
C TYR A 191 0.94 5.18 19.86
N PRO A 192 -0.17 4.48 19.53
CA PRO A 192 -1.04 4.87 18.42
C PRO A 192 -1.55 6.30 18.58
N LEU A 193 -1.80 6.99 17.47
CA LEU A 193 -2.19 8.41 17.51
C LEU A 193 -3.54 8.66 18.21
N GLY A 194 -4.47 7.71 18.11
CA GLY A 194 -5.78 7.76 18.79
C GLY A 194 -5.79 7.18 20.20
N ASP A 195 -4.63 6.83 20.78
CA ASP A 195 -4.55 6.35 22.15
C ASP A 195 -4.68 7.55 23.12
N PRO A 196 -5.71 7.58 23.99
CA PRO A 196 -5.90 8.68 24.93
C PRO A 196 -4.76 8.79 25.94
N ASP A 197 -4.10 7.70 26.27
CA ASP A 197 -3.00 7.65 27.25
C ASP A 197 -1.62 7.88 26.61
N ARG A 198 -1.57 8.02 25.29
CA ARG A 198 -0.33 8.11 24.50
C ARG A 198 0.69 9.10 25.06
N ASP A 199 0.25 10.33 25.35
CA ASP A 199 1.18 11.38 25.78
C ASP A 199 1.67 11.15 27.21
N ALA A 200 0.84 10.55 28.07
CA ALA A 200 1.24 10.13 29.41
C ALA A 200 2.23 8.96 29.38
N GLU A 201 2.01 7.98 28.52
CA GLU A 201 2.92 6.84 28.33
C GLU A 201 4.26 7.30 27.74
N ARG A 202 4.24 8.15 26.72
CA ARG A 202 5.45 8.75 26.15
C ARG A 202 6.25 9.56 27.15
N ALA A 203 5.57 10.33 28.02
CA ALA A 203 6.22 11.10 29.07
C ALA A 203 6.92 10.21 30.10
N ARG A 204 6.31 9.07 30.49
CA ARG A 204 6.95 8.09 31.39
C ARG A 204 8.21 7.49 30.78
N ASP A 205 8.16 7.12 29.50
CA ASP A 205 9.30 6.56 28.78
C ASP A 205 10.42 7.59 28.50
N GLY A 206 10.07 8.89 28.42
CA GLY A 206 11.01 10.00 28.30
C GLY A 206 11.64 10.43 29.65
N ALA A 207 10.91 10.25 30.76
CA ALA A 207 11.40 10.63 32.09
C ALA A 207 12.51 9.69 32.63
N GLY A 208 12.64 8.48 32.05
CA GLY A 208 13.75 7.58 32.41
C GLY A 208 15.15 8.05 31.97
N LEU A 209 15.23 9.08 31.13
CA LEU A 209 16.49 9.59 30.56
C LEU A 209 17.22 10.65 31.41
N THR A 210 16.53 11.27 32.37
CA THR A 210 17.11 12.38 33.12
C THR A 210 17.90 11.97 34.35
N THR A 211 17.96 10.66 34.69
CA THR A 211 18.60 10.19 35.93
C THR A 211 20.00 9.60 35.75
N GLU A 212 20.49 9.36 34.52
CA GLU A 212 21.84 8.80 34.30
C GLU A 212 22.90 9.76 33.75
N ALA A 213 22.53 11.00 33.42
CA ALA A 213 23.47 11.99 32.86
C ALA A 213 24.16 12.87 33.93
N THR A 214 24.02 12.51 35.25
CA THR A 214 24.67 13.26 36.33
C THR A 214 25.27 12.27 37.36
N ARG A 215 26.30 11.53 36.93
CA ARG A 215 27.32 10.97 37.81
C ARG A 215 28.63 10.81 37.06
#